data_fa253c6d73b9a5e7ca206f9ec4bcdf33
#
_entry.id   fa253c6d73b9a5e7ca206f9ec4bcdf33
#
_cell.length_a   1.000
_cell.length_b   1.000
_cell.length_c   1.000
_cell.angle_alpha   90.00
_cell.angle_beta   90.00
_cell.angle_gamma   90.00
#
_symmetry.space_group_name_H-M   'P 1'
#
loop_
_entity.id
_entity.type
_entity.pdbx_description
1 polymer ?
#
loop_
_entity_poly.entity_id
_entity_poly.type
_entity_poly.pdbx_seq_one_letter_code
_entity_poly.pdbx_strand_id
1 'polypeptide(L)'
;QFVHLYVKDETSGSNSFDDYGLYTQVEQLNKSALQAHGLDKNGQLYKVNYFEFQRDADVIRLADDPKYNLSKFEEKLEVKGNSDHTKLIAMLNQLNDYSVPMSSILGKYFDTENLAYWMAFQLLTGNTDTQSRNMYLYSPTNSDTFYVLDWDNDGMLMRKENQIRNISTGSSWEQGVSNYWGNVLFKRCLQTKSFRDELDKAVKREYRYMSAKRINTMVDHYESITRQYLWRTPDSMYDEVAQNYRIYKESFDKPMPFFIDAPQAADGKLKFSWDTSYDFRGEDLSYDVTVAKDYLCEDVIFSKTDLALPETVTDLPGDGQYFIRVRARNASGKTQDAFDYYMTDTGKTYGTRCFYIKSGKIVEDVNVR
;
A
#
# COMPACT_ATOMS: atom_id res chain seq x y z
N GLN A 1 14.94 1.97 20.39
CA GLN A 1 15.44 2.99 21.35
C GLN A 1 16.39 3.97 20.67
N PHE A 2 16.59 5.16 21.26
CA PHE A 2 17.62 6.09 20.81
C PHE A 2 18.97 5.72 21.41
N VAL A 3 20.02 5.83 20.59
CA VAL A 3 21.40 5.59 20.98
C VAL A 3 22.28 6.72 20.44
N HIS A 4 23.32 7.09 21.20
CA HIS A 4 24.34 8.00 20.73
C HIS A 4 25.50 7.18 20.16
N LEU A 5 25.80 7.39 18.87
CA LEU A 5 26.78 6.58 18.15
C LEU A 5 28.16 7.27 18.16
N TYR A 6 29.15 6.57 18.67
CA TYR A 6 30.56 6.94 18.57
C TYR A 6 31.28 5.90 17.71
N VAL A 7 32.01 6.35 16.69
CA VAL A 7 32.75 5.49 15.77
C VAL A 7 34.21 5.74 15.86
N LYS A 8 35.02 4.69 16.01
CA LYS A 8 36.49 4.75 15.89
C LYS A 8 36.85 4.17 14.52
N ASP A 9 37.43 5.01 13.67
CA ASP A 9 37.96 4.57 12.39
C ASP A 9 39.46 4.20 12.55
N GLU A 10 39.73 2.91 12.63
CA GLU A 10 41.08 2.39 12.74
C GLU A 10 41.94 2.62 11.49
N THR A 11 41.33 2.90 10.35
CA THR A 11 42.04 3.19 9.09
C THR A 11 42.57 4.61 9.02
N SER A 12 41.98 5.51 9.79
CA SER A 12 42.39 6.93 9.86
C SER A 12 43.70 7.16 10.65
N GLY A 13 44.17 6.15 11.37
CA GLY A 13 45.34 6.29 12.31
C GLY A 13 44.99 7.06 13.58
N SER A 14 43.76 7.51 13.78
CA SER A 14 43.28 8.18 14.98
C SER A 14 42.93 7.16 16.06
N ASN A 15 43.26 7.47 17.32
CA ASN A 15 42.84 6.70 18.49
C ASN A 15 41.58 7.27 19.16
N SER A 16 41.01 8.34 18.63
CA SER A 16 39.80 8.98 19.16
C SER A 16 38.55 8.38 18.53
N PHE A 17 37.44 8.49 19.26
CA PHE A 17 36.09 8.22 18.73
C PHE A 17 35.48 9.52 18.17
N ASP A 18 34.95 9.44 16.98
CA ASP A 18 34.19 10.51 16.37
C ASP A 18 32.74 10.40 16.78
N ASP A 19 32.11 11.52 17.10
CA ASP A 19 30.71 11.61 17.47
C ASP A 19 29.84 11.68 16.23
N TYR A 20 29.01 10.63 16.00
CA TYR A 20 28.06 10.54 14.88
C TYR A 20 26.64 10.96 15.28
N GLY A 21 26.44 11.35 16.55
CA GLY A 21 25.15 11.86 17.04
C GLY A 21 24.11 10.80 17.34
N LEU A 22 22.84 11.19 17.22
CA LEU A 22 21.69 10.40 17.63
C LEU A 22 21.23 9.44 16.52
N TYR A 23 21.07 8.17 16.87
CA TYR A 23 20.54 7.12 16.00
C TYR A 23 19.37 6.40 16.65
N THR A 24 18.51 5.83 15.82
CA THR A 24 17.47 4.89 16.27
C THR A 24 17.98 3.46 16.14
N GLN A 25 18.09 2.76 17.28
CA GLN A 25 18.38 1.33 17.28
C GLN A 25 17.08 0.55 17.08
N VAL A 26 17.01 -0.24 16.01
CA VAL A 26 15.86 -1.07 15.63
C VAL A 26 16.23 -2.56 15.78
N GLU A 27 15.35 -3.35 16.39
CA GLU A 27 15.52 -4.80 16.46
C GLU A 27 15.30 -5.42 15.10
N GLN A 28 16.21 -6.29 14.68
CA GLN A 28 16.06 -7.07 13.45
C GLN A 28 15.17 -8.28 13.71
N LEU A 29 14.01 -8.35 13.02
CA LEU A 29 13.12 -9.50 13.10
C LEU A 29 13.75 -10.71 12.40
N ASN A 30 14.24 -11.64 13.20
CA ASN A 30 14.90 -12.88 12.80
C ASN A 30 14.62 -13.98 13.83
N LYS A 31 15.25 -15.15 13.67
CA LYS A 31 15.09 -16.29 14.62
C LYS A 31 15.40 -15.92 16.07
N SER A 32 16.39 -15.07 16.31
CA SER A 32 16.76 -14.64 17.67
C SER A 32 15.71 -13.72 18.28
N ALA A 33 15.16 -12.79 17.48
CA ALA A 33 14.06 -11.93 17.90
C ALA A 33 12.79 -12.75 18.19
N LEU A 34 12.41 -13.71 17.31
CA LEU A 34 11.28 -14.60 17.58
C LEU A 34 11.44 -15.33 18.93
N GLN A 35 12.64 -15.88 19.21
CA GLN A 35 12.91 -16.56 20.46
C GLN A 35 12.84 -15.60 21.67
N ALA A 36 13.38 -14.39 21.56
CA ALA A 36 13.35 -13.39 22.62
C ALA A 36 11.92 -12.95 22.97
N HIS A 37 11.03 -12.94 21.99
CA HIS A 37 9.60 -12.64 22.17
C HIS A 37 8.72 -13.87 22.47
N GLY A 38 9.32 -15.03 22.74
CA GLY A 38 8.58 -16.26 23.09
C GLY A 38 7.84 -16.91 21.91
N LEU A 39 8.19 -16.54 20.66
CA LEU A 39 7.64 -17.10 19.44
C LEU A 39 8.48 -18.30 18.96
N ASP A 40 7.88 -19.17 18.14
CA ASP A 40 8.61 -20.30 17.55
C ASP A 40 9.63 -19.85 16.50
N LYS A 41 10.91 -19.89 16.89
CA LYS A 41 12.03 -19.52 16.03
C LYS A 41 12.24 -20.41 14.79
N ASN A 42 11.62 -21.60 14.78
CA ASN A 42 11.70 -22.55 13.66
C ASN A 42 10.55 -22.35 12.67
N GLY A 43 9.62 -21.46 12.95
CA GLY A 43 8.53 -21.11 12.06
C GLY A 43 8.98 -20.43 10.77
N GLN A 44 8.03 -20.24 9.88
CA GLN A 44 8.22 -19.43 8.69
C GLN A 44 8.23 -17.95 9.08
N LEU A 45 9.16 -17.20 8.53
CA LEU A 45 9.24 -15.75 8.70
C LEU A 45 9.70 -15.13 7.38
N TYR A 46 8.86 -14.29 6.81
CA TYR A 46 9.12 -13.58 5.56
C TYR A 46 9.03 -12.07 5.78
N LYS A 47 10.03 -11.31 5.35
CA LYS A 47 9.88 -9.87 5.17
C LYS A 47 9.25 -9.62 3.82
N VAL A 48 8.16 -8.88 3.81
CA VAL A 48 7.39 -8.59 2.59
C VAL A 48 8.04 -7.44 1.83
N ASN A 49 8.35 -7.68 0.53
CA ASN A 49 8.91 -6.70 -0.39
C ASN A 49 8.05 -6.65 -1.66
N TYR A 50 7.33 -5.55 -1.91
CA TYR A 50 6.50 -5.35 -3.10
C TYR A 50 5.69 -6.60 -3.51
N PHE A 51 4.92 -7.13 -2.57
CA PHE A 51 4.15 -8.35 -2.73
C PHE A 51 2.67 -8.12 -2.43
N GLU A 52 1.85 -8.16 -3.47
CA GLU A 52 0.40 -7.94 -3.42
C GLU A 52 -0.39 -9.23 -3.15
N PHE A 53 0.24 -10.28 -2.67
CA PHE A 53 -0.35 -11.60 -2.39
C PHE A 53 -0.94 -12.29 -3.62
N GLN A 54 -0.46 -11.95 -4.81
CA GLN A 54 -0.79 -12.67 -6.03
C GLN A 54 -0.06 -14.02 -6.09
N ARG A 55 -0.71 -15.01 -6.69
CA ARG A 55 -0.09 -16.33 -6.90
C ARG A 55 0.80 -16.33 -8.15
N ASP A 56 1.99 -15.77 -8.00
CA ASP A 56 3.04 -15.86 -9.02
C ASP A 56 3.70 -17.26 -8.97
N ALA A 57 3.20 -18.20 -9.79
CA ALA A 57 3.68 -19.57 -9.80
C ALA A 57 5.09 -19.74 -10.39
N ASP A 58 5.60 -18.72 -11.08
CA ASP A 58 6.95 -18.77 -11.65
C ASP A 58 8.01 -18.33 -10.64
N VAL A 59 7.65 -17.50 -9.68
CA VAL A 59 8.52 -16.98 -8.63
C VAL A 59 8.32 -17.70 -7.30
N ILE A 60 7.08 -17.84 -6.85
CA ILE A 60 6.74 -18.45 -5.54
C ILE A 60 6.64 -19.98 -5.71
N ARG A 61 7.76 -20.68 -5.48
CA ARG A 61 7.92 -22.14 -5.63
C ARG A 61 8.40 -22.76 -4.33
N LEU A 62 8.25 -24.08 -4.23
CA LEU A 62 8.88 -24.85 -3.14
C LEU A 62 10.41 -24.79 -3.29
N ALA A 63 11.12 -24.81 -2.18
CA ALA A 63 12.58 -24.71 -2.17
C ALA A 63 13.29 -25.90 -2.86
N ASP A 64 12.63 -27.05 -2.97
CA ASP A 64 13.09 -28.24 -3.66
C ASP A 64 12.65 -28.33 -5.14
N ASP A 65 11.86 -27.37 -5.63
CA ASP A 65 11.50 -27.29 -7.06
C ASP A 65 12.77 -26.98 -7.88
N PRO A 66 13.08 -27.76 -8.94
CA PRO A 66 14.26 -27.51 -9.80
C PRO A 66 14.31 -26.12 -10.45
N LYS A 67 13.17 -25.43 -10.54
CA LYS A 67 13.07 -24.07 -11.07
C LYS A 67 13.05 -22.99 -9.98
N TYR A 68 13.19 -23.38 -8.70
CA TYR A 68 13.25 -22.42 -7.60
C TYR A 68 14.46 -21.50 -7.75
N ASN A 69 14.25 -20.22 -7.59
CA ASN A 69 15.30 -19.20 -7.60
C ASN A 69 15.13 -18.31 -6.38
N LEU A 70 16.00 -18.49 -5.38
CA LEU A 70 15.95 -17.75 -4.12
C LEU A 70 15.98 -16.23 -4.34
N SER A 71 16.85 -15.74 -5.23
CA SER A 71 16.97 -14.30 -5.47
C SER A 71 15.66 -13.70 -6.00
N LYS A 72 15.01 -14.37 -6.96
CA LYS A 72 13.69 -13.92 -7.47
C LYS A 72 12.59 -14.04 -6.42
N PHE A 73 12.63 -15.09 -5.62
CA PHE A 73 11.69 -15.25 -4.51
C PHE A 73 11.85 -14.11 -3.49
N GLU A 74 13.08 -13.75 -3.14
CA GLU A 74 13.40 -12.69 -2.18
C GLU A 74 13.14 -11.27 -2.69
N GLU A 75 12.98 -11.06 -4.01
CA GLU A 75 12.44 -9.81 -4.55
C GLU A 75 11.00 -9.54 -4.06
N LYS A 76 10.26 -10.60 -3.70
CA LYS A 76 8.89 -10.55 -3.17
C LYS A 76 8.85 -10.77 -1.65
N LEU A 77 9.56 -11.78 -1.17
CA LEU A 77 9.49 -12.27 0.21
C LEU A 77 10.87 -12.71 0.69
N GLU A 78 11.58 -11.85 1.44
CA GLU A 78 12.87 -12.23 2.02
C GLU A 78 12.69 -13.32 3.08
N VAL A 79 13.42 -14.43 2.96
CA VAL A 79 13.36 -15.57 3.89
C VAL A 79 14.19 -15.25 5.13
N LYS A 80 13.54 -15.05 6.27
CA LYS A 80 14.18 -14.78 7.58
C LYS A 80 14.03 -15.94 8.57
N GLY A 81 13.12 -16.86 8.30
CA GLY A 81 12.84 -18.05 9.09
C GLY A 81 13.25 -19.34 8.41
N ASN A 82 12.35 -20.30 8.44
CA ASN A 82 12.52 -21.57 7.74
C ASN A 82 12.12 -21.41 6.25
N SER A 83 12.75 -22.20 5.39
CA SER A 83 12.58 -22.14 3.92
C SER A 83 11.55 -23.14 3.37
N ASP A 84 10.77 -23.81 4.22
CA ASP A 84 9.62 -24.58 3.76
C ASP A 84 8.49 -23.63 3.36
N HIS A 85 8.23 -23.50 2.06
CA HIS A 85 7.21 -22.62 1.52
C HIS A 85 5.84 -23.28 1.36
N THR A 86 5.65 -24.51 1.82
CA THR A 86 4.42 -25.31 1.61
C THR A 86 3.17 -24.58 2.11
N LYS A 87 3.20 -24.05 3.34
CA LYS A 87 2.04 -23.33 3.92
C LYS A 87 1.75 -22.04 3.17
N LEU A 88 2.80 -21.28 2.83
CA LEU A 88 2.67 -20.04 2.06
C LEU A 88 1.98 -20.30 0.71
N ILE A 89 2.45 -21.31 -0.03
CA ILE A 89 1.89 -21.68 -1.33
C ILE A 89 0.44 -22.17 -1.20
N ALA A 90 0.15 -22.98 -0.17
CA ALA A 90 -1.22 -23.46 0.10
C ALA A 90 -2.17 -22.28 0.39
N MET A 91 -1.74 -21.33 1.21
CA MET A 91 -2.50 -20.09 1.51
C MET A 91 -2.71 -19.27 0.24
N LEU A 92 -1.65 -19.01 -0.55
CA LEU A 92 -1.75 -18.22 -1.76
C LEU A 92 -2.64 -18.87 -2.83
N ASN A 93 -2.60 -20.19 -2.97
CA ASN A 93 -3.47 -20.91 -3.90
C ASN A 93 -4.95 -20.69 -3.55
N GLN A 94 -5.32 -20.77 -2.27
CA GLN A 94 -6.71 -20.52 -1.86
C GLN A 94 -7.07 -19.04 -1.90
N LEU A 95 -6.14 -18.17 -1.51
CA LEU A 95 -6.37 -16.73 -1.55
C LEU A 95 -6.62 -16.22 -2.98
N ASN A 96 -6.01 -16.82 -3.98
CA ASN A 96 -6.19 -16.43 -5.39
C ASN A 96 -7.30 -17.22 -6.11
N ASP A 97 -7.92 -18.17 -5.45
CA ASP A 97 -9.14 -18.83 -5.92
C ASP A 97 -10.37 -18.08 -5.40
N TYR A 98 -11.00 -17.32 -6.27
CA TYR A 98 -12.18 -16.52 -5.92
C TYR A 98 -13.45 -17.36 -5.70
N SER A 99 -13.43 -18.66 -6.00
CA SER A 99 -14.50 -19.59 -5.62
C SER A 99 -14.49 -19.96 -4.13
N VAL A 100 -13.33 -19.80 -3.46
CA VAL A 100 -13.17 -20.06 -2.04
C VAL A 100 -13.60 -18.82 -1.23
N PRO A 101 -14.59 -18.93 -0.32
CA PRO A 101 -15.01 -17.80 0.51
C PRO A 101 -13.84 -17.28 1.37
N MET A 102 -13.63 -15.95 1.40
CA MET A 102 -12.57 -15.35 2.20
C MET A 102 -12.70 -15.62 3.70
N SER A 103 -13.91 -15.78 4.22
CA SER A 103 -14.14 -16.16 5.62
C SER A 103 -13.50 -17.50 5.98
N SER A 104 -13.48 -18.47 5.06
CA SER A 104 -12.81 -19.76 5.26
C SER A 104 -11.29 -19.63 5.25
N ILE A 105 -10.75 -18.75 4.41
CA ILE A 105 -9.33 -18.44 4.32
C ILE A 105 -8.85 -17.75 5.59
N LEU A 106 -9.59 -16.75 6.07
CA LEU A 106 -9.32 -16.05 7.32
C LEU A 106 -9.31 -17.02 8.51
N GLY A 107 -10.33 -17.90 8.62
CA GLY A 107 -10.40 -18.85 9.73
C GLY A 107 -9.32 -19.93 9.73
N LYS A 108 -8.63 -20.15 8.60
CA LYS A 108 -7.59 -21.18 8.46
C LYS A 108 -6.18 -20.60 8.45
N TYR A 109 -5.96 -19.56 7.65
CA TYR A 109 -4.61 -19.10 7.33
C TYR A 109 -4.22 -17.77 7.97
N PHE A 110 -5.13 -17.05 8.61
CA PHE A 110 -4.81 -15.78 9.24
C PHE A 110 -5.43 -15.69 10.63
N ASP A 111 -4.68 -15.12 11.55
CA ASP A 111 -5.29 -14.59 12.77
C ASP A 111 -6.01 -13.29 12.40
N THR A 112 -7.34 -13.36 12.38
CA THR A 112 -8.19 -12.25 11.91
C THR A 112 -8.07 -11.03 12.82
N GLU A 113 -7.94 -11.24 14.14
CA GLU A 113 -7.76 -10.14 15.09
C GLU A 113 -6.41 -9.44 14.86
N ASN A 114 -5.32 -10.20 14.77
CA ASN A 114 -3.98 -9.66 14.47
C ASN A 114 -3.97 -8.84 13.17
N LEU A 115 -4.53 -9.40 12.09
CA LEU A 115 -4.58 -8.72 10.80
C LEU A 115 -5.41 -7.43 10.85
N ALA A 116 -6.55 -7.46 11.56
CA ALA A 116 -7.41 -6.28 11.73
C ALA A 116 -6.74 -5.19 12.57
N TYR A 117 -6.04 -5.55 13.65
CA TYR A 117 -5.30 -4.58 14.48
C TYR A 117 -4.11 -3.99 13.73
N TRP A 118 -3.34 -4.82 13.02
CA TRP A 118 -2.25 -4.30 12.18
C TRP A 118 -2.77 -3.29 11.15
N MET A 119 -3.85 -3.62 10.44
CA MET A 119 -4.45 -2.72 9.46
C MET A 119 -5.02 -1.45 10.10
N ALA A 120 -5.66 -1.56 11.27
CA ALA A 120 -6.19 -0.44 12.03
C ALA A 120 -5.09 0.55 12.43
N PHE A 121 -3.94 0.04 12.91
CA PHE A 121 -2.79 0.86 13.24
C PHE A 121 -2.27 1.64 12.03
N GLN A 122 -2.06 0.97 10.89
CA GLN A 122 -1.60 1.63 9.68
C GLN A 122 -2.60 2.69 9.17
N LEU A 123 -3.89 2.41 9.22
CA LEU A 123 -4.95 3.36 8.84
C LEU A 123 -4.99 4.59 9.74
N LEU A 124 -4.86 4.41 11.06
CA LEU A 124 -4.91 5.52 12.03
C LEU A 124 -3.64 6.37 12.01
N THR A 125 -2.49 5.77 11.75
CA THR A 125 -1.23 6.49 11.63
C THR A 125 -1.01 7.09 10.25
N GLY A 126 -1.86 6.72 9.26
CA GLY A 126 -1.74 7.20 7.89
C GLY A 126 -0.47 6.71 7.18
N ASN A 127 0.05 5.55 7.58
CA ASN A 127 1.21 4.93 6.95
C ASN A 127 0.78 4.31 5.62
N THR A 128 0.98 5.03 4.52
CA THR A 128 0.56 4.60 3.18
C THR A 128 1.55 3.64 2.52
N ASP A 129 2.71 3.41 3.11
CA ASP A 129 3.80 2.61 2.56
C ASP A 129 3.76 1.13 3.01
N THR A 130 2.58 0.62 3.38
CA THR A 130 2.40 -0.72 3.94
C THR A 130 1.44 -1.61 3.16
N GLN A 131 0.98 -1.17 1.98
CA GLN A 131 0.02 -1.94 1.18
C GLN A 131 0.61 -3.21 0.55
N SER A 132 1.93 -3.26 0.32
CA SER A 132 2.63 -4.40 -0.29
C SER A 132 4.04 -4.64 0.23
N ARG A 133 4.43 -3.94 1.29
CA ARG A 133 5.75 -4.02 1.95
C ARG A 133 5.66 -3.56 3.40
N ASN A 134 6.81 -3.43 4.07
CA ASN A 134 6.92 -2.93 5.44
C ASN A 134 6.09 -3.73 6.45
N MET A 135 6.10 -5.04 6.30
CA MET A 135 5.53 -6.01 7.22
C MET A 135 6.28 -7.32 7.15
N TYR A 136 6.11 -8.16 8.16
CA TYR A 136 6.54 -9.55 8.12
C TYR A 136 5.33 -10.48 8.21
N LEU A 137 5.44 -11.63 7.53
CA LEU A 137 4.53 -12.76 7.71
C LEU A 137 5.23 -13.81 8.55
N TYR A 138 4.63 -14.16 9.67
CA TYR A 138 5.12 -15.20 10.59
C TYR A 138 4.09 -16.33 10.69
N SER A 139 4.55 -17.58 10.64
CA SER A 139 3.72 -18.76 10.92
C SER A 139 4.52 -19.77 11.74
N PRO A 140 4.04 -20.17 12.95
CA PRO A 140 4.73 -21.16 13.77
C PRO A 140 4.67 -22.55 13.13
N THR A 141 5.55 -23.47 13.54
CA THR A 141 5.62 -24.82 12.96
C THR A 141 4.36 -25.66 13.17
N ASN A 142 3.66 -25.44 14.26
CA ASN A 142 2.49 -26.22 14.71
C ASN A 142 1.14 -25.67 14.22
N SER A 143 1.11 -24.67 13.34
CA SER A 143 -0.12 -24.07 12.82
C SER A 143 0.07 -23.66 11.36
N ASP A 144 -1.03 -23.61 10.61
CA ASP A 144 -1.07 -23.03 9.26
C ASP A 144 -1.35 -21.51 9.28
N THR A 145 -1.60 -20.95 10.47
CA THR A 145 -1.98 -19.56 10.66
C THR A 145 -0.79 -18.62 10.46
N PHE A 146 -0.97 -17.60 9.66
CA PHE A 146 -0.04 -16.50 9.50
C PHE A 146 -0.46 -15.31 10.37
N TYR A 147 0.53 -14.69 10.99
CA TYR A 147 0.45 -13.44 11.73
C TYR A 147 1.20 -12.37 10.96
N VAL A 148 0.66 -11.17 10.91
CA VAL A 148 1.37 -10.00 10.40
C VAL A 148 2.11 -9.35 11.55
N LEU A 149 3.43 -9.17 11.39
CA LEU A 149 4.25 -8.42 12.34
C LEU A 149 4.60 -7.07 11.73
N ASP A 150 4.59 -6.07 12.56
CA ASP A 150 4.79 -4.69 12.18
C ASP A 150 6.27 -4.39 11.87
N TRP A 151 6.52 -3.54 10.87
CA TRP A 151 7.86 -3.15 10.44
C TRP A 151 7.85 -1.81 9.72
N ASP A 152 8.89 -1.01 9.96
CA ASP A 152 9.21 0.21 9.22
C ASP A 152 8.07 1.25 9.19
N ASN A 153 7.79 1.80 10.36
CA ASN A 153 6.73 2.79 10.55
C ASN A 153 7.23 4.24 10.36
N ASP A 154 8.31 4.47 9.65
CA ASP A 154 8.86 5.81 9.42
C ASP A 154 7.96 6.68 8.51
N GLY A 155 7.09 6.04 7.73
CA GLY A 155 6.07 6.69 6.91
C GLY A 155 4.81 7.15 7.68
N MET A 156 4.69 6.85 8.98
CA MET A 156 3.52 7.21 9.76
C MET A 156 3.51 8.70 10.16
N LEU A 157 2.29 9.29 10.27
CA LEU A 157 2.08 10.66 10.74
C LEU A 157 2.88 11.72 9.96
N MET A 158 3.01 11.52 8.66
CA MET A 158 3.83 12.35 7.77
C MET A 158 3.06 13.45 7.04
N ARG A 159 1.75 13.57 7.23
CA ARG A 159 0.91 14.52 6.49
C ARG A 159 1.40 15.96 6.63
N LYS A 160 1.60 16.40 7.86
CA LYS A 160 2.05 17.77 8.14
C LYS A 160 3.48 18.01 7.63
N GLU A 161 4.35 17.02 7.81
CA GLU A 161 5.72 17.07 7.32
C GLU A 161 5.76 17.18 5.78
N ASN A 162 4.95 16.39 5.09
CA ASN A 162 4.83 16.44 3.65
C ASN A 162 4.29 17.80 3.14
N GLN A 163 3.32 18.39 3.85
CA GLN A 163 2.84 19.75 3.55
C GLN A 163 3.96 20.79 3.68
N ILE A 164 4.74 20.72 4.76
CA ILE A 164 5.86 21.65 4.98
C ILE A 164 6.93 21.51 3.89
N ARG A 165 7.22 20.28 3.46
CA ARG A 165 8.18 19.99 2.38
C ARG A 165 7.62 20.24 0.98
N ASN A 166 6.38 20.70 0.87
CA ASN A 166 5.66 20.85 -0.40
C ASN A 166 5.63 19.55 -1.24
N ILE A 167 5.60 18.41 -0.56
CA ILE A 167 5.39 17.10 -1.17
C ILE A 167 3.88 16.91 -1.31
N SER A 168 3.42 16.40 -2.45
CA SER A 168 2.00 16.06 -2.64
C SER A 168 1.52 15.12 -1.52
N THR A 169 0.52 15.58 -0.78
CA THR A 169 0.01 14.86 0.40
C THR A 169 -1.13 13.91 0.06
N GLY A 170 -1.15 13.45 -1.13
CA GLY A 170 -2.04 12.39 -1.41
C GLY A 170 -3.26 12.75 -2.19
N SER A 171 -3.54 11.82 -2.90
CA SER A 171 -4.58 11.66 -3.82
C SER A 171 -5.73 10.95 -3.22
N SER A 172 -6.67 10.82 -4.11
CA SER A 172 -7.91 10.15 -3.84
C SER A 172 -7.77 8.70 -3.36
N TRP A 173 -6.73 7.94 -3.75
CA TRP A 173 -6.62 6.52 -3.38
C TRP A 173 -5.54 6.18 -2.35
N GLU A 174 -4.53 7.01 -2.13
CA GLU A 174 -3.50 6.79 -1.08
C GLU A 174 -4.02 7.14 0.33
N GLN A 175 -5.29 6.88 0.63
CA GLN A 175 -5.93 7.23 1.89
C GLN A 175 -6.96 6.19 2.32
N GLY A 176 -7.04 5.93 3.63
CA GLY A 176 -8.01 5.00 4.18
C GLY A 176 -7.92 3.62 3.54
N VAL A 177 -9.03 2.93 3.39
CA VAL A 177 -9.05 1.56 2.85
C VAL A 177 -8.71 1.46 1.36
N SER A 178 -8.84 2.55 0.60
CA SER A 178 -8.48 2.55 -0.83
C SER A 178 -7.00 2.31 -1.06
N ASN A 179 -6.13 2.71 -0.13
CA ASN A 179 -4.69 2.44 -0.21
C ASN A 179 -4.36 0.94 -0.28
N TYR A 180 -5.21 0.10 0.30
CA TYR A 180 -5.02 -1.37 0.38
C TYR A 180 -5.75 -2.13 -0.72
N TRP A 181 -6.55 -1.46 -1.55
CA TRP A 181 -7.45 -2.10 -2.50
C TRP A 181 -6.73 -2.79 -3.68
N GLY A 182 -5.50 -2.40 -4.00
CA GLY A 182 -4.67 -3.04 -5.03
C GLY A 182 -4.08 -4.39 -4.61
N ASN A 183 -4.07 -4.71 -3.31
CA ASN A 183 -3.51 -5.94 -2.76
C ASN A 183 -4.59 -7.02 -2.63
N VAL A 184 -4.35 -8.23 -3.14
CA VAL A 184 -5.33 -9.33 -3.16
C VAL A 184 -5.83 -9.70 -1.76
N LEU A 185 -4.93 -9.82 -0.78
CA LEU A 185 -5.30 -10.16 0.61
C LEU A 185 -6.23 -9.10 1.18
N PHE A 186 -5.80 -7.84 1.16
CA PHE A 186 -6.56 -6.76 1.78
C PHE A 186 -7.86 -6.45 1.04
N LYS A 187 -7.86 -6.49 -0.30
CA LYS A 187 -9.08 -6.34 -1.11
C LYS A 187 -10.13 -7.37 -0.72
N ARG A 188 -9.76 -8.66 -0.66
CA ARG A 188 -10.68 -9.72 -0.28
C ARG A 188 -11.14 -9.63 1.17
N CYS A 189 -10.26 -9.24 2.09
CA CYS A 189 -10.60 -8.92 3.46
C CYS A 189 -11.66 -7.82 3.53
N LEU A 190 -11.43 -6.69 2.87
CA LEU A 190 -12.33 -5.55 2.86
C LEU A 190 -13.68 -5.84 2.20
N GLN A 191 -13.74 -6.73 1.21
CA GLN A 191 -15.01 -7.21 0.64
C GLN A 191 -15.81 -8.10 1.61
N THR A 192 -15.15 -8.69 2.62
CA THR A 192 -15.78 -9.61 3.59
C THR A 192 -16.35 -8.85 4.78
N LYS A 193 -17.67 -8.91 4.97
CA LYS A 193 -18.35 -8.15 6.04
C LYS A 193 -17.79 -8.46 7.44
N SER A 194 -17.58 -9.74 7.76
CA SER A 194 -17.06 -10.13 9.09
C SER A 194 -15.68 -9.55 9.38
N PHE A 195 -14.82 -9.42 8.36
CA PHE A 195 -13.53 -8.75 8.52
C PHE A 195 -13.69 -7.24 8.73
N ARG A 196 -14.58 -6.58 7.97
CA ARG A 196 -14.85 -5.15 8.18
C ARG A 196 -15.39 -4.86 9.58
N ASP A 197 -16.26 -5.75 10.11
CA ASP A 197 -16.78 -5.62 11.47
C ASP A 197 -15.65 -5.73 12.53
N GLU A 198 -14.67 -6.64 12.31
CA GLU A 198 -13.50 -6.78 13.18
C GLU A 198 -12.54 -5.60 13.04
N LEU A 199 -12.28 -5.15 11.81
CA LEU A 199 -11.48 -3.96 11.53
C LEU A 199 -12.08 -2.70 12.20
N ASP A 200 -13.40 -2.51 12.13
CA ASP A 200 -14.07 -1.35 12.77
C ASP A 200 -13.94 -1.39 14.31
N LYS A 201 -14.00 -2.59 14.92
CA LYS A 201 -13.73 -2.75 16.35
C LYS A 201 -12.28 -2.40 16.69
N ALA A 202 -11.32 -2.92 15.90
CA ALA A 202 -9.90 -2.65 16.09
C ALA A 202 -9.61 -1.14 15.96
N VAL A 203 -10.07 -0.51 14.89
CA VAL A 203 -9.91 0.94 14.66
C VAL A 203 -10.48 1.76 15.82
N LYS A 204 -11.71 1.45 16.28
CA LYS A 204 -12.32 2.15 17.41
C LYS A 204 -11.56 1.97 18.72
N ARG A 205 -11.01 0.78 18.95
CA ARG A 205 -10.24 0.48 20.16
C ARG A 205 -8.90 1.21 20.14
N GLU A 206 -8.17 1.14 19.04
CA GLU A 206 -6.87 1.81 18.89
C GLU A 206 -7.02 3.33 18.90
N TYR A 207 -8.03 3.89 18.22
CA TYR A 207 -8.29 5.33 18.25
C TYR A 207 -8.50 5.85 19.67
N ARG A 208 -9.24 5.09 20.50
CA ARG A 208 -9.39 5.43 21.93
C ARG A 208 -8.07 5.29 22.71
N TYR A 209 -7.26 4.32 22.35
CA TYR A 209 -5.93 4.13 22.96
C TYR A 209 -4.97 5.27 22.55
N MET A 210 -4.97 5.70 21.31
CA MET A 210 -4.20 6.82 20.77
C MET A 210 -4.82 8.18 21.12
N SER A 211 -5.23 8.38 22.39
CA SER A 211 -5.81 9.64 22.85
C SER A 211 -4.77 10.78 22.80
N ALA A 212 -5.24 12.03 22.65
CA ALA A 212 -4.39 13.22 22.66
C ALA A 212 -3.43 13.24 23.86
N LYS A 213 -3.95 12.95 25.07
CA LYS A 213 -3.12 12.89 26.28
C LYS A 213 -1.97 11.89 26.15
N ARG A 214 -2.25 10.68 25.62
CA ARG A 214 -1.22 9.65 25.51
C ARG A 214 -0.19 10.00 24.44
N ILE A 215 -0.63 10.42 23.27
CA ILE A 215 0.28 10.82 22.18
C ILE A 215 1.16 11.98 22.61
N ASN A 216 0.58 13.04 23.18
CA ASN A 216 1.34 14.19 23.62
C ASN A 216 2.34 13.82 24.73
N THR A 217 1.95 12.97 25.70
CA THR A 217 2.90 12.48 26.73
C THR A 217 4.07 11.73 26.12
N MET A 218 3.85 10.91 25.08
CA MET A 218 4.94 10.19 24.40
C MET A 218 5.82 11.15 23.59
N VAL A 219 5.22 12.09 22.87
CA VAL A 219 5.96 13.13 22.12
C VAL A 219 6.83 13.95 23.07
N ASP A 220 6.27 14.48 24.17
CA ASP A 220 7.00 15.24 25.18
C ASP A 220 8.19 14.45 25.77
N HIS A 221 7.94 13.15 26.06
CA HIS A 221 8.99 12.28 26.56
C HIS A 221 10.14 12.12 25.57
N TYR A 222 9.85 11.78 24.32
CA TYR A 222 10.89 11.61 23.30
C TYR A 222 11.54 12.93 22.90
N GLU A 223 10.78 14.02 22.86
CA GLU A 223 11.34 15.36 22.65
C GLU A 223 12.36 15.72 23.71
N SER A 224 12.12 15.40 24.99
CA SER A 224 13.07 15.68 26.07
C SER A 224 14.43 15.01 25.88
N ILE A 225 14.47 13.87 25.14
CA ILE A 225 15.69 13.12 24.83
C ILE A 225 16.35 13.64 23.55
N THR A 226 15.55 13.98 22.53
CA THR A 226 16.05 14.21 21.16
C THR A 226 16.23 15.68 20.80
N ARG A 227 15.66 16.62 21.56
CA ARG A 227 15.61 18.07 21.25
C ARG A 227 16.96 18.66 20.84
N GLN A 228 18.03 18.27 21.52
CA GLN A 228 19.39 18.81 21.25
C GLN A 228 19.96 18.34 19.89
N TYR A 229 19.36 17.30 19.28
CA TYR A 229 19.81 16.69 18.03
C TYR A 229 18.88 17.00 16.86
N LEU A 230 17.66 17.46 17.14
CA LEU A 230 16.65 17.76 16.11
C LEU A 230 16.66 19.27 15.83
N TRP A 231 16.66 19.62 14.55
CA TRP A 231 16.52 21.02 14.14
C TRP A 231 15.08 21.55 14.30
N ARG A 232 14.11 20.65 14.44
CA ARG A 232 12.69 20.95 14.67
C ARG A 232 12.02 19.82 15.41
N THR A 233 11.12 20.16 16.34
CA THR A 233 10.24 19.19 16.99
C THR A 233 8.95 18.99 16.19
N PRO A 234 8.41 17.74 16.13
CA PRO A 234 7.12 17.49 15.50
C PRO A 234 5.99 18.22 16.22
N ASP A 235 5.10 18.84 15.46
CA ASP A 235 3.85 19.38 15.99
C ASP A 235 2.77 18.29 16.10
N SER A 236 1.78 18.54 16.94
CA SER A 236 0.48 17.86 17.09
C SER A 236 0.19 16.61 16.23
N MET A 237 0.88 15.50 16.50
CA MET A 237 0.66 14.21 15.82
C MET A 237 -0.75 13.66 16.06
N TYR A 238 -1.39 14.03 17.17
CA TYR A 238 -2.75 13.59 17.47
C TYR A 238 -3.78 14.08 16.45
N ASP A 239 -3.62 15.29 15.90
CA ASP A 239 -4.56 15.83 14.91
C ASP A 239 -4.55 14.99 13.62
N GLU A 240 -3.39 14.42 13.26
CA GLU A 240 -3.28 13.50 12.14
C GLU A 240 -4.02 12.19 12.40
N VAL A 241 -3.90 11.61 13.59
CA VAL A 241 -4.66 10.40 13.97
C VAL A 241 -6.16 10.65 13.92
N ALA A 242 -6.63 11.80 14.45
CA ALA A 242 -8.03 12.18 14.42
C ALA A 242 -8.54 12.40 12.98
N GLN A 243 -7.72 12.97 12.12
CA GLN A 243 -8.02 13.14 10.70
C GLN A 243 -8.08 11.79 9.99
N ASN A 244 -7.12 10.90 10.22
CA ASN A 244 -7.06 9.58 9.60
C ASN A 244 -8.25 8.70 10.04
N TYR A 245 -8.71 8.83 11.30
CA TYR A 245 -9.94 8.17 11.75
C TYR A 245 -11.18 8.65 10.96
N ARG A 246 -11.28 9.94 10.63
CA ARG A 246 -12.37 10.46 9.76
C ARG A 246 -12.25 9.91 8.34
N ILE A 247 -11.03 9.94 7.75
CA ILE A 247 -10.75 9.40 6.42
C ILE A 247 -11.12 7.92 6.34
N TYR A 248 -10.77 7.11 7.37
CA TYR A 248 -11.17 5.72 7.44
C TYR A 248 -12.68 5.54 7.32
N LYS A 249 -13.47 6.29 8.10
CA LYS A 249 -14.92 6.19 8.04
C LYS A 249 -15.50 6.60 6.68
N GLU A 250 -15.00 7.69 6.13
CA GLU A 250 -15.44 8.24 4.85
C GLU A 250 -15.01 7.40 3.65
N SER A 251 -13.97 6.59 3.80
CA SER A 251 -13.47 5.78 2.69
C SER A 251 -14.41 4.66 2.25
N PHE A 252 -15.39 4.29 3.08
CA PHE A 252 -16.46 3.35 2.71
C PHE A 252 -17.64 4.00 1.96
N ASP A 253 -17.65 5.31 1.85
CA ASP A 253 -18.74 6.09 1.22
C ASP A 253 -18.47 6.42 -0.24
N LYS A 254 -17.29 6.09 -0.73
CA LYS A 254 -16.86 6.38 -2.10
C LYS A 254 -16.49 5.10 -2.86
N PRO A 255 -16.51 5.13 -4.20
CA PRO A 255 -16.03 4.02 -5.01
C PRO A 255 -14.57 3.65 -4.70
N MET A 256 -14.19 2.39 -4.94
CA MET A 256 -12.81 1.94 -4.80
C MET A 256 -12.01 2.19 -6.09
N PRO A 257 -10.69 2.40 -5.97
CA PRO A 257 -9.85 2.61 -7.14
C PRO A 257 -9.78 1.36 -8.04
N PHE A 258 -9.42 1.55 -9.28
CA PHE A 258 -9.38 0.55 -10.34
C PHE A 258 -8.24 0.88 -11.31
N PHE A 259 -7.86 -0.05 -12.19
CA PHE A 259 -6.83 0.20 -13.19
C PHE A 259 -7.44 0.55 -14.54
N ILE A 260 -6.76 1.44 -15.27
CA ILE A 260 -7.05 1.74 -16.68
C ILE A 260 -6.25 0.75 -17.53
N ASP A 261 -6.93 0.06 -18.47
CA ASP A 261 -6.28 -0.84 -19.42
C ASP A 261 -5.42 -0.07 -20.43
N ALA A 262 -4.53 -0.81 -21.08
CA ALA A 262 -3.81 -0.28 -22.24
C ALA A 262 -4.79 0.11 -23.35
N PRO A 263 -4.71 1.34 -23.89
CA PRO A 263 -5.56 1.74 -25.01
C PRO A 263 -5.34 0.84 -26.24
N GLN A 264 -6.37 0.61 -27.04
CA GLN A 264 -6.31 -0.20 -28.25
C GLN A 264 -6.71 0.60 -29.46
N ALA A 265 -5.86 0.57 -30.50
CA ALA A 265 -6.16 1.22 -31.78
C ALA A 265 -6.50 0.17 -32.86
N ALA A 266 -7.68 0.31 -33.48
CA ALA A 266 -8.13 -0.53 -34.57
C ALA A 266 -9.09 0.26 -35.48
N ASP A 267 -8.99 0.07 -36.77
CA ASP A 267 -9.93 0.61 -37.79
C ASP A 267 -10.20 2.12 -37.67
N GLY A 268 -9.13 2.89 -37.39
CA GLY A 268 -9.22 4.36 -37.22
C GLY A 268 -9.93 4.79 -35.93
N LYS A 269 -10.16 3.86 -35.00
CA LYS A 269 -10.75 4.12 -33.68
C LYS A 269 -9.75 3.84 -32.57
N LEU A 270 -9.96 4.52 -31.46
CA LEU A 270 -9.23 4.34 -30.21
C LEU A 270 -10.22 3.88 -29.14
N LYS A 271 -10.05 2.64 -28.65
CA LYS A 271 -10.84 2.07 -27.58
C LYS A 271 -10.10 2.22 -26.26
N PHE A 272 -10.82 2.62 -25.23
CA PHE A 272 -10.40 2.63 -23.83
C PHE A 272 -11.29 1.70 -23.03
N SER A 273 -10.68 0.99 -22.07
CA SER A 273 -11.36 0.20 -21.04
C SER A 273 -10.65 0.33 -19.71
N TRP A 274 -11.32 -0.07 -18.64
CA TRP A 274 -10.80 -0.09 -17.28
C TRP A 274 -11.54 -1.12 -16.44
N ASP A 275 -10.97 -1.49 -15.28
CA ASP A 275 -11.64 -2.37 -14.35
C ASP A 275 -12.92 -1.74 -13.79
N THR A 276 -13.92 -2.55 -13.53
CA THR A 276 -15.10 -2.07 -12.81
C THR A 276 -14.72 -1.71 -11.37
N SER A 277 -15.01 -0.48 -10.98
CA SER A 277 -14.86 -0.04 -9.59
C SER A 277 -15.83 -0.79 -8.66
N TYR A 278 -15.62 -0.68 -7.35
CA TYR A 278 -16.45 -1.34 -6.35
C TYR A 278 -17.01 -0.31 -5.38
N ASP A 279 -18.29 -0.43 -5.04
CA ASP A 279 -18.94 0.40 -4.02
C ASP A 279 -19.40 -0.47 -2.84
N PHE A 280 -19.02 -0.11 -1.61
CA PHE A 280 -19.36 -0.88 -0.40
C PHE A 280 -20.84 -0.85 -0.03
N ARG A 281 -21.59 0.13 -0.54
CA ARG A 281 -23.03 0.27 -0.34
C ARG A 281 -23.85 -0.37 -1.45
N GLY A 282 -23.17 -0.84 -2.53
CA GLY A 282 -23.81 -1.38 -3.72
C GLY A 282 -24.54 -0.33 -4.54
N GLU A 283 -24.10 0.93 -4.48
CA GLU A 283 -24.63 2.01 -5.30
C GLU A 283 -24.23 1.82 -6.77
N ASP A 284 -25.08 2.27 -7.68
CA ASP A 284 -24.76 2.30 -9.10
C ASP A 284 -23.55 3.19 -9.36
N LEU A 285 -22.68 2.73 -10.26
CA LEU A 285 -21.45 3.41 -10.64
C LEU A 285 -21.55 3.97 -12.05
N SER A 286 -21.03 5.17 -12.23
CA SER A 286 -20.76 5.76 -13.54
C SER A 286 -19.32 6.24 -13.62
N TYR A 287 -18.84 6.49 -14.85
CA TYR A 287 -17.47 6.91 -15.10
C TYR A 287 -17.41 8.16 -15.95
N ASP A 288 -16.52 9.08 -15.54
CA ASP A 288 -16.14 10.24 -16.33
C ASP A 288 -14.76 9.99 -16.94
N VAL A 289 -14.62 10.21 -18.25
CA VAL A 289 -13.39 9.99 -19.00
C VAL A 289 -12.99 11.26 -19.70
N THR A 290 -11.71 11.60 -19.61
CA THR A 290 -11.09 12.73 -20.35
C THR A 290 -9.81 12.22 -20.99
N VAL A 291 -9.63 12.57 -22.29
CA VAL A 291 -8.37 12.37 -23.03
C VAL A 291 -7.85 13.71 -23.45
N ALA A 292 -6.58 13.97 -23.15
CA ALA A 292 -5.94 15.27 -23.39
C ALA A 292 -4.51 15.10 -23.93
N LYS A 293 -3.90 16.21 -24.39
CA LYS A 293 -2.50 16.27 -24.81
C LYS A 293 -1.54 16.62 -23.66
N ASP A 294 -2.10 16.93 -22.49
CA ASP A 294 -1.32 17.25 -21.29
C ASP A 294 -1.82 16.44 -20.09
N TYR A 295 -0.94 16.23 -19.09
CA TYR A 295 -1.23 15.44 -17.90
C TYR A 295 -2.19 16.12 -16.90
N LEU A 296 -2.41 17.42 -17.01
CA LEU A 296 -3.41 18.14 -16.22
C LEU A 296 -4.82 18.02 -16.80
N CYS A 297 -4.91 17.51 -18.04
CA CYS A 297 -6.14 17.39 -18.81
C CYS A 297 -6.80 18.75 -19.11
N GLU A 298 -6.00 19.75 -19.48
CA GLU A 298 -6.44 21.08 -19.89
C GLU A 298 -6.65 21.17 -21.42
N ASP A 299 -5.75 20.59 -22.24
CA ASP A 299 -5.89 20.47 -23.72
C ASP A 299 -6.68 19.20 -24.08
N VAL A 300 -7.99 19.25 -23.82
CA VAL A 300 -8.92 18.12 -23.97
C VAL A 300 -9.23 17.88 -25.46
N ILE A 301 -9.03 16.64 -25.91
CA ILE A 301 -9.41 16.20 -27.26
C ILE A 301 -10.66 15.31 -27.28
N PHE A 302 -11.00 14.68 -26.15
CA PHE A 302 -12.20 13.87 -26.00
C PHE A 302 -12.62 13.85 -24.54
N SER A 303 -13.93 13.91 -24.30
CA SER A 303 -14.52 13.74 -22.96
C SER A 303 -15.89 13.10 -23.03
N LYS A 304 -16.17 12.24 -22.11
CA LYS A 304 -17.51 11.68 -21.84
C LYS A 304 -17.76 11.56 -20.34
N THR A 305 -18.98 11.82 -19.95
CA THR A 305 -19.44 11.70 -18.55
C THR A 305 -20.56 10.66 -18.43
N ASP A 306 -20.80 10.21 -17.20
CA ASP A 306 -21.91 9.31 -16.85
C ASP A 306 -21.97 8.00 -17.67
N LEU A 307 -20.80 7.45 -18.00
CA LEU A 307 -20.70 6.16 -18.67
C LEU A 307 -21.06 5.04 -17.69
N ALA A 308 -22.09 4.24 -18.02
CA ALA A 308 -22.50 3.10 -17.21
C ALA A 308 -21.59 1.87 -17.41
N LEU A 309 -20.86 1.80 -18.53
CA LEU A 309 -19.94 0.71 -18.82
C LEU A 309 -18.50 1.18 -18.66
N PRO A 310 -17.58 0.30 -18.22
CA PRO A 310 -16.18 0.63 -18.03
C PRO A 310 -15.38 0.63 -19.34
N GLU A 311 -15.96 1.20 -20.39
CA GLU A 311 -15.31 1.33 -21.69
C GLU A 311 -15.88 2.50 -22.51
N THR A 312 -15.07 2.99 -23.44
CA THR A 312 -15.52 3.98 -24.43
C THR A 312 -14.66 3.92 -25.70
N VAL A 313 -15.16 4.52 -26.77
CA VAL A 313 -14.47 4.58 -28.07
C VAL A 313 -14.51 6.02 -28.59
N THR A 314 -13.41 6.46 -29.22
CA THR A 314 -13.31 7.72 -29.96
C THR A 314 -12.59 7.50 -31.29
N ASP A 315 -12.52 8.53 -32.12
CA ASP A 315 -11.66 8.49 -33.30
C ASP A 315 -10.19 8.46 -32.90
N LEU A 316 -9.36 7.77 -33.68
CA LEU A 316 -7.92 7.73 -33.47
C LEU A 316 -7.32 9.11 -33.79
N PRO A 317 -6.73 9.82 -32.82
CA PRO A 317 -6.05 11.09 -33.11
C PRO A 317 -4.72 10.86 -33.84
N GLY A 318 -4.09 11.93 -34.30
CA GLY A 318 -2.77 11.87 -34.94
C GLY A 318 -1.66 11.37 -34.00
N ASP A 319 -0.44 11.27 -34.55
CA ASP A 319 0.73 10.90 -33.75
C ASP A 319 0.99 11.94 -32.64
N GLY A 320 1.35 11.48 -31.45
CA GLY A 320 1.61 12.35 -30.31
C GLY A 320 1.58 11.63 -28.97
N GLN A 321 1.82 12.38 -27.91
CA GLN A 321 1.65 11.97 -26.52
C GLN A 321 0.26 12.35 -26.05
N TYR A 322 -0.38 11.45 -25.32
CA TYR A 322 -1.74 11.62 -24.82
C TYR A 322 -1.86 11.09 -23.40
N PHE A 323 -2.85 11.60 -22.69
CA PHE A 323 -3.17 11.24 -21.33
C PHE A 323 -4.65 10.91 -21.22
N ILE A 324 -4.98 9.78 -20.64
CA ILE A 324 -6.35 9.41 -20.25
C ILE A 324 -6.51 9.52 -18.75
N ARG A 325 -7.56 10.21 -18.33
CA ARG A 325 -8.00 10.24 -16.92
C ARG A 325 -9.38 9.62 -16.82
N VAL A 326 -9.54 8.71 -15.86
CA VAL A 326 -10.83 8.07 -15.57
C VAL A 326 -11.17 8.25 -14.11
N ARG A 327 -12.42 8.65 -13.85
CA ARG A 327 -12.95 8.84 -12.51
C ARG A 327 -14.27 8.08 -12.36
N ALA A 328 -14.36 7.20 -11.36
CA ALA A 328 -15.61 6.57 -10.97
C ALA A 328 -16.43 7.50 -10.08
N ARG A 329 -17.75 7.43 -10.21
CA ARG A 329 -18.72 8.16 -9.38
C ARG A 329 -19.84 7.23 -8.97
N ASN A 330 -20.25 7.25 -7.69
CA ASN A 330 -21.44 6.55 -7.23
C ASN A 330 -22.68 7.44 -7.24
N ALA A 331 -23.86 6.85 -7.01
CA ALA A 331 -25.14 7.55 -7.03
C ALA A 331 -25.21 8.67 -5.97
N SER A 332 -24.47 8.57 -4.87
CA SER A 332 -24.33 9.64 -3.86
C SER A 332 -23.39 10.78 -4.30
N GLY A 333 -22.85 10.74 -5.52
CA GLY A 333 -21.97 11.78 -6.07
C GLY A 333 -20.53 11.75 -5.54
N LYS A 334 -20.15 10.71 -4.77
CA LYS A 334 -18.76 10.52 -4.33
C LYS A 334 -17.92 9.96 -5.46
N THR A 335 -16.67 10.38 -5.55
CA THR A 335 -15.78 10.04 -6.65
C THR A 335 -14.50 9.38 -6.20
N GLN A 336 -13.89 8.60 -7.10
CA GLN A 336 -12.59 7.98 -6.93
C GLN A 336 -11.84 7.95 -8.27
N ASP A 337 -10.58 8.33 -8.25
CA ASP A 337 -9.67 8.22 -9.39
C ASP A 337 -9.14 6.79 -9.55
N ALA A 338 -8.70 6.44 -10.76
CA ALA A 338 -7.99 5.19 -11.03
C ALA A 338 -6.67 5.11 -10.25
N PHE A 339 -6.11 3.90 -10.14
CA PHE A 339 -4.78 3.67 -9.52
C PHE A 339 -3.65 4.30 -10.35
N ASP A 340 -3.85 4.39 -11.66
CA ASP A 340 -2.86 4.96 -12.56
C ASP A 340 -2.49 6.37 -12.13
N TYR A 341 -1.22 6.71 -12.31
CA TYR A 341 -0.74 8.06 -12.08
C TYR A 341 0.40 8.41 -13.05
N TYR A 342 0.50 9.66 -13.38
CA TYR A 342 1.63 10.21 -14.13
C TYR A 342 2.58 10.93 -13.18
N MET A 343 3.88 10.59 -13.24
CA MET A 343 4.90 11.19 -12.40
C MET A 343 5.52 12.41 -13.11
N THR A 344 5.58 13.52 -12.40
CA THR A 344 6.29 14.74 -12.82
C THR A 344 7.35 15.07 -11.79
N ASP A 345 8.21 16.03 -12.08
CA ASP A 345 9.21 16.52 -11.14
C ASP A 345 8.59 17.15 -9.88
N THR A 346 7.32 17.56 -9.96
CA THR A 346 6.58 18.18 -8.86
C THR A 346 5.66 17.22 -8.12
N GLY A 347 5.55 15.95 -8.56
CA GLY A 347 4.74 14.93 -7.88
C GLY A 347 3.88 14.10 -8.83
N LYS A 348 2.93 13.38 -8.23
CA LYS A 348 2.03 12.47 -8.93
C LYS A 348 0.76 13.18 -9.38
N THR A 349 0.32 12.92 -10.61
CA THR A 349 -1.02 13.27 -11.12
C THR A 349 -1.85 12.00 -11.22
N TYR A 350 -2.77 11.82 -10.28
CA TYR A 350 -3.50 10.58 -10.10
C TYR A 350 -4.67 10.39 -11.06
N GLY A 351 -5.07 9.14 -11.25
CA GLY A 351 -6.14 8.73 -12.15
C GLY A 351 -5.78 8.91 -13.62
N THR A 352 -4.50 9.14 -13.93
CA THR A 352 -4.03 9.53 -15.26
C THR A 352 -3.01 8.53 -15.78
N ARG A 353 -3.28 7.96 -16.95
CA ARG A 353 -2.36 7.09 -17.70
C ARG A 353 -1.84 7.81 -18.93
N CYS A 354 -0.52 7.77 -19.15
CA CYS A 354 0.13 8.27 -20.34
C CYS A 354 0.21 7.17 -21.42
N PHE A 355 0.05 7.54 -22.69
CA PHE A 355 0.29 6.67 -23.83
C PHE A 355 0.72 7.51 -25.05
N TYR A 356 1.29 6.83 -26.03
CA TYR A 356 1.75 7.47 -27.27
C TYR A 356 1.07 6.83 -28.46
N ILE A 357 0.82 7.64 -29.49
CA ILE A 357 0.46 7.18 -30.82
C ILE A 357 1.62 7.46 -31.76
N LYS A 358 2.09 6.44 -32.46
CA LYS A 358 3.17 6.54 -33.44
C LYS A 358 2.82 5.72 -34.67
N SER A 359 2.71 6.37 -35.82
CA SER A 359 2.28 5.74 -37.10
C SER A 359 0.96 4.98 -36.94
N GLY A 360 0.00 5.58 -36.24
CA GLY A 360 -1.33 5.01 -36.01
C GLY A 360 -1.37 3.80 -35.05
N LYS A 361 -0.29 3.52 -34.33
CA LYS A 361 -0.18 2.44 -33.33
C LYS A 361 0.02 3.01 -31.94
N ILE A 362 -0.52 2.29 -30.95
CA ILE A 362 -0.29 2.62 -29.55
C ILE A 362 1.11 2.15 -29.15
N VAL A 363 1.85 3.04 -28.50
CA VAL A 363 3.10 2.76 -27.80
C VAL A 363 2.92 3.20 -26.35
N GLU A 364 3.07 2.30 -25.41
CA GLU A 364 3.02 2.62 -23.98
C GLU A 364 4.38 3.13 -23.50
N ASP A 365 4.35 4.09 -22.58
CA ASP A 365 5.53 4.46 -21.83
C ASP A 365 5.76 3.41 -20.75
N VAL A 366 6.76 2.55 -20.96
CA VAL A 366 7.13 1.49 -20.01
C VAL A 366 7.68 2.03 -18.68
N ASN A 367 7.96 3.32 -18.59
CA ASN A 367 8.48 3.96 -17.37
C ASN A 367 7.39 4.49 -16.43
N VAL A 368 6.12 4.34 -16.80
CA VAL A 368 4.98 4.90 -16.03
C VAL A 368 4.01 3.78 -15.70
N ARG A 369 4.27 3.12 -14.58
CA ARG A 369 3.31 2.24 -13.90
C ARG A 369 3.10 2.73 -12.48
#